data_6eb94a98da022d93858a386c1a28d563
#
_entry.id   6eb94a98da022d93858a386c1a28d563
#
_cell.length_a   1.000
_cell.length_b   1.000
_cell.length_c   1.000
_cell.angle_alpha   90.00
_cell.angle_beta   90.00
_cell.angle_gamma   90.00
#
_symmetry.space_group_name_H-M   'P 1'
#
loop_
_entity.id
_entity.type
_entity.pdbx_description
1 polymer ?
#
loop_
_entity_poly.entity_id
_entity_poly.type
_entity_poly.pdbx_seq_one_letter_code
_entity_poly.pdbx_strand_id
1 'polypeptide(L)'
;MSTAKPLLILALAIASIAAPNVGAQVETIVPVVVPGAKPVTVERIKVHGAALESNLEGESPDRDVFVFLPPSYAKDPHRRYPVLYALHGYFIGAEQWTHEIHVPQTIEGAFAQGAHEMIVVLPDSKTVYNGSMYSSSQTTGDFERFISHDLVAYIDAHYRTFPQRASRGLAGHSMGGYGATRIGMKHSDVFGALYIMSPCCLSPMSGGGPGPADQFKERAIAGEKKASAAKSPADLAAQSPGFGGALWRLDATGQAVAR
;
A
#
# COMPACT_ATOMS: atom_id res chain seq x y z
N MET A 1 18.04 -40.87 67.87
CA MET A 1 16.77 -40.77 67.17
C MET A 1 16.75 -39.41 66.42
N SER A 2 17.05 -39.45 65.13
CA SER A 2 17.13 -38.26 64.32
C SER A 2 15.94 -38.27 63.32
N THR A 3 15.07 -37.33 63.46
CA THR A 3 13.90 -37.21 62.62
C THR A 3 14.21 -36.29 61.38
N ALA A 4 14.35 -36.92 60.24
CA ALA A 4 14.48 -36.20 58.96
C ALA A 4 13.12 -35.70 58.54
N LYS A 5 13.02 -34.39 58.27
CA LYS A 5 11.84 -33.75 57.67
C LYS A 5 11.92 -33.89 56.14
N PRO A 6 10.85 -34.27 55.46
CA PRO A 6 10.85 -34.28 54.00
C PRO A 6 10.71 -32.86 53.45
N LEU A 7 11.58 -32.53 52.50
CA LEU A 7 11.55 -31.31 51.73
C LEU A 7 10.51 -31.46 50.60
N LEU A 8 9.43 -30.71 50.66
CA LEU A 8 8.39 -30.69 49.65
C LEU A 8 8.86 -29.75 48.49
N ILE A 9 9.32 -30.34 47.40
CA ILE A 9 9.67 -29.60 46.19
C ILE A 9 8.36 -29.31 45.43
N LEU A 10 7.90 -28.04 45.48
CA LEU A 10 6.78 -27.56 44.69
C LEU A 10 7.26 -27.25 43.26
N ALA A 11 7.00 -28.16 42.33
CA ALA A 11 7.28 -27.94 40.91
C ALA A 11 6.22 -26.97 40.34
N LEU A 12 6.61 -25.73 40.10
CA LEU A 12 5.80 -24.76 39.42
C LEU A 12 5.82 -25.09 37.89
N ALA A 13 4.76 -25.70 37.40
CA ALA A 13 4.55 -25.88 35.96
C ALA A 13 4.16 -24.54 35.36
N ILE A 14 5.09 -23.88 34.70
CA ILE A 14 4.80 -22.68 33.87
C ILE A 14 4.12 -23.18 32.60
N ALA A 15 2.80 -23.16 32.57
CA ALA A 15 2.05 -23.35 31.36
C ALA A 15 2.30 -22.12 30.46
N SER A 16 3.12 -22.27 29.44
CA SER A 16 3.24 -21.28 28.37
C SER A 16 1.90 -21.23 27.62
N ILE A 17 1.07 -20.29 27.98
CA ILE A 17 -0.10 -19.95 27.18
C ILE A 17 0.44 -19.28 25.93
N ALA A 18 0.53 -20.05 24.85
CA ALA A 18 0.74 -19.48 23.53
C ALA A 18 -0.45 -18.56 23.26
N ALA A 19 -0.23 -17.26 23.35
CA ALA A 19 -1.21 -16.29 22.91
C ALA A 19 -1.51 -16.58 21.43
N PRO A 20 -2.78 -16.76 21.05
CA PRO A 20 -3.11 -16.87 19.64
C PRO A 20 -2.60 -15.60 18.97
N ASN A 21 -1.90 -15.76 17.83
CA ASN A 21 -1.63 -14.63 16.93
C ASN A 21 -2.98 -14.09 16.46
N VAL A 22 -3.54 -13.18 17.21
CA VAL A 22 -4.66 -12.37 16.76
C VAL A 22 -4.05 -11.36 15.82
N GLY A 23 -3.84 -11.77 14.57
CA GLY A 23 -3.77 -10.81 13.49
C GLY A 23 -5.05 -9.98 13.63
N ALA A 24 -4.91 -8.69 13.86
CA ALA A 24 -6.05 -7.79 13.92
C ALA A 24 -6.69 -7.78 12.52
N GLN A 25 -7.55 -8.76 12.27
CA GLN A 25 -8.50 -8.69 11.17
C GLN A 25 -9.47 -7.58 11.54
N VAL A 26 -9.38 -6.48 10.84
CA VAL A 26 -10.42 -5.45 10.91
C VAL A 26 -11.64 -6.06 10.23
N GLU A 27 -12.55 -6.59 11.02
CA GLU A 27 -13.83 -7.06 10.51
C GLU A 27 -14.63 -5.83 10.09
N THR A 28 -14.62 -5.54 8.79
CA THR A 28 -15.39 -4.44 8.23
C THR A 28 -16.83 -4.86 8.09
N ILE A 29 -17.75 -3.94 8.40
CA ILE A 29 -19.19 -4.18 8.23
C ILE A 29 -19.46 -4.37 6.74
N VAL A 30 -20.04 -5.53 6.38
CA VAL A 30 -20.47 -5.80 5.00
C VAL A 30 -21.45 -4.70 4.59
N PRO A 31 -21.21 -3.98 3.48
CA PRO A 31 -22.14 -2.95 3.03
C PRO A 31 -23.54 -3.53 2.81
N VAL A 32 -24.56 -2.79 3.22
CA VAL A 32 -25.94 -3.16 2.94
C VAL A 32 -26.15 -3.21 1.43
N VAL A 33 -26.73 -4.28 0.94
CA VAL A 33 -27.04 -4.43 -0.48
C VAL A 33 -28.02 -3.31 -0.89
N VAL A 34 -27.57 -2.46 -1.80
CA VAL A 34 -28.41 -1.37 -2.33
C VAL A 34 -29.43 -1.95 -3.31
N PRO A 35 -30.73 -1.67 -3.15
CA PRO A 35 -31.74 -2.16 -4.10
C PRO A 35 -31.41 -1.75 -5.54
N GLY A 36 -31.45 -2.71 -6.45
CA GLY A 36 -31.14 -2.48 -7.86
C GLY A 36 -29.64 -2.48 -8.22
N ALA A 37 -28.75 -2.71 -7.24
CA ALA A 37 -27.33 -2.88 -7.52
C ALA A 37 -27.12 -4.04 -8.49
N LYS A 38 -26.28 -3.83 -9.48
CA LYS A 38 -25.89 -4.82 -10.49
C LYS A 38 -24.45 -5.22 -10.25
N PRO A 39 -24.12 -6.52 -10.39
CA PRO A 39 -22.77 -6.99 -10.11
C PRO A 39 -21.75 -6.40 -11.07
N VAL A 40 -20.56 -6.08 -10.54
CA VAL A 40 -19.36 -5.80 -11.30
C VAL A 40 -18.68 -7.11 -11.69
N THR A 41 -17.94 -7.10 -12.81
CA THR A 41 -17.04 -8.21 -13.14
C THR A 41 -15.68 -7.91 -12.55
N VAL A 42 -15.12 -8.87 -11.82
CA VAL A 42 -13.79 -8.75 -11.21
C VAL A 42 -12.79 -9.58 -12.00
N GLU A 43 -11.76 -8.96 -12.51
CA GLU A 43 -10.65 -9.62 -13.16
C GLU A 43 -9.39 -9.47 -12.29
N ARG A 44 -8.65 -10.57 -12.12
CA ARG A 44 -7.30 -10.55 -11.53
C ARG A 44 -6.30 -10.78 -12.66
N ILE A 45 -5.48 -9.80 -12.91
CA ILE A 45 -4.48 -9.82 -13.97
C ILE A 45 -3.08 -9.62 -13.37
N LYS A 46 -2.06 -9.94 -14.17
CA LYS A 46 -0.68 -9.55 -13.87
C LYS A 46 -0.24 -8.47 -14.83
N VAL A 47 0.30 -7.40 -14.27
CA VAL A 47 0.88 -6.30 -15.04
C VAL A 47 2.38 -6.25 -14.77
N HIS A 48 3.15 -6.35 -15.84
CA HIS A 48 4.59 -6.18 -15.78
C HIS A 48 4.93 -4.70 -15.68
N GLY A 49 5.64 -4.32 -14.62
CA GLY A 49 6.15 -2.97 -14.41
C GLY A 49 7.62 -2.88 -14.75
N ALA A 50 7.96 -2.35 -15.92
CA ALA A 50 9.36 -2.14 -16.30
C ALA A 50 10.09 -1.23 -15.29
N ALA A 51 9.37 -0.34 -14.65
CA ALA A 51 9.88 0.52 -13.58
C ALA A 51 10.27 -0.25 -12.30
N LEU A 52 9.81 -1.48 -12.14
CA LEU A 52 10.11 -2.34 -10.99
C LEU A 52 11.26 -3.32 -11.24
N GLU A 53 11.78 -3.38 -12.46
CA GLU A 53 12.90 -4.26 -12.79
C GLU A 53 14.19 -3.83 -12.07
N SER A 54 15.07 -4.79 -11.88
CA SER A 54 16.42 -4.56 -11.31
C SER A 54 16.43 -3.90 -9.92
N ASN A 55 15.33 -4.01 -9.17
CA ASN A 55 15.31 -3.57 -7.78
C ASN A 55 16.21 -4.49 -6.91
N LEU A 56 16.81 -3.91 -5.87
CA LEU A 56 17.82 -4.61 -5.05
C LEU A 56 17.23 -5.66 -4.11
N GLU A 57 15.93 -5.60 -3.83
CA GLU A 57 15.24 -6.52 -2.93
C GLU A 57 14.74 -7.79 -3.62
N GLY A 58 14.77 -7.83 -4.96
CA GLY A 58 14.22 -8.92 -5.74
C GLY A 58 12.69 -8.94 -5.75
N GLU A 59 12.06 -7.79 -5.53
CA GLU A 59 10.61 -7.65 -5.71
C GLU A 59 10.22 -7.99 -7.14
N SER A 60 9.16 -8.77 -7.29
CA SER A 60 8.67 -9.14 -8.62
C SER A 60 8.21 -7.91 -9.40
N PRO A 61 8.67 -7.71 -10.64
CA PRO A 61 8.11 -6.68 -11.51
C PRO A 61 6.68 -7.01 -11.99
N ASP A 62 6.26 -8.28 -11.89
CA ASP A 62 4.92 -8.73 -12.26
C ASP A 62 3.98 -8.58 -11.07
N ARG A 63 3.14 -7.55 -11.09
CA ARG A 63 2.24 -7.23 -9.98
C ARG A 63 0.83 -7.71 -10.27
N ASP A 64 0.18 -8.27 -9.23
CA ASP A 64 -1.25 -8.56 -9.30
C ASP A 64 -2.04 -7.24 -9.33
N VAL A 65 -3.05 -7.20 -10.18
CA VAL A 65 -3.94 -6.05 -10.31
C VAL A 65 -5.38 -6.55 -10.39
N PHE A 66 -6.25 -6.01 -9.57
CA PHE A 66 -7.69 -6.26 -9.64
C PHE A 66 -8.35 -5.17 -10.48
N VAL A 67 -9.10 -5.60 -11.49
CA VAL A 67 -9.86 -4.70 -12.37
C VAL A 67 -11.34 -4.98 -12.19
N PHE A 68 -12.08 -3.97 -11.77
CA PHE A 68 -13.53 -4.04 -11.56
C PHE A 68 -14.22 -3.37 -12.74
N LEU A 69 -14.88 -4.17 -13.57
CA LEU A 69 -15.57 -3.71 -14.76
C LEU A 69 -17.06 -3.43 -14.43
N PRO A 70 -17.58 -2.26 -14.84
CA PRO A 70 -18.94 -1.88 -14.52
C PRO A 70 -19.98 -2.77 -15.23
N PRO A 71 -21.22 -2.85 -14.73
CA PRO A 71 -22.27 -3.74 -15.25
C PRO A 71 -22.61 -3.54 -16.73
N SER A 72 -22.37 -2.37 -17.30
CA SER A 72 -22.57 -2.12 -18.72
C SER A 72 -21.41 -2.56 -19.60
N TYR A 73 -20.23 -2.87 -19.02
CA TYR A 73 -19.03 -3.17 -19.79
C TYR A 73 -19.23 -4.31 -20.81
N ALA A 74 -19.83 -5.42 -20.38
CA ALA A 74 -20.12 -6.55 -21.28
C ALA A 74 -21.29 -6.29 -22.25
N LYS A 75 -22.17 -5.33 -21.92
CA LYS A 75 -23.41 -5.08 -22.68
C LYS A 75 -23.22 -4.11 -23.83
N ASP A 76 -22.28 -3.17 -23.68
CA ASP A 76 -21.99 -2.13 -24.67
C ASP A 76 -20.51 -2.20 -25.07
N PRO A 77 -20.19 -2.90 -26.18
CA PRO A 77 -18.81 -3.10 -26.62
C PRO A 77 -18.16 -1.82 -27.16
N HIS A 78 -18.93 -0.79 -27.45
CA HIS A 78 -18.43 0.48 -27.98
C HIS A 78 -18.23 1.57 -26.92
N ARG A 79 -18.81 1.37 -25.76
CA ARG A 79 -18.70 2.34 -24.65
C ARG A 79 -17.30 2.33 -24.04
N ARG A 80 -16.78 3.52 -23.79
CA ARG A 80 -15.54 3.77 -23.05
C ARG A 80 -15.86 4.32 -21.67
N TYR A 81 -14.92 4.16 -20.76
CA TYR A 81 -15.13 4.46 -19.34
C TYR A 81 -13.99 5.30 -18.78
N PRO A 82 -14.27 6.20 -17.84
CA PRO A 82 -13.23 6.77 -16.99
C PRO A 82 -12.64 5.66 -16.09
N VAL A 83 -11.44 5.91 -15.57
CA VAL A 83 -10.73 4.95 -14.73
C VAL A 83 -10.41 5.57 -13.37
N LEU A 84 -10.69 4.84 -12.30
CA LEU A 84 -10.25 5.16 -10.95
C LEU A 84 -9.18 4.14 -10.52
N TYR A 85 -7.97 4.62 -10.30
CA TYR A 85 -6.90 3.84 -9.69
C TYR A 85 -6.99 3.97 -8.18
N ALA A 86 -7.12 2.85 -7.45
CA ALA A 86 -7.30 2.83 -6.01
C ALA A 86 -6.09 2.17 -5.32
N LEU A 87 -5.44 2.91 -4.43
CA LEU A 87 -4.19 2.53 -3.77
C LEU A 87 -4.45 2.06 -2.34
N HIS A 88 -4.05 0.82 -2.04
CA HIS A 88 -4.23 0.21 -0.73
C HIS A 88 -3.29 0.76 0.35
N GLY A 89 -3.59 0.45 1.61
CA GLY A 89 -2.80 0.83 2.78
C GLY A 89 -1.56 -0.03 2.99
N TYR A 90 -0.82 0.29 4.06
CA TYR A 90 0.34 -0.48 4.50
C TYR A 90 -0.11 -1.78 5.18
N PHE A 91 0.75 -2.79 5.24
CA PHE A 91 0.54 -4.14 5.76
C PHE A 91 -0.39 -5.06 4.95
N ILE A 92 -1.23 -4.52 4.08
CA ILE A 92 -2.17 -5.29 3.27
C ILE A 92 -1.77 -5.24 1.80
N GLY A 93 -2.22 -6.23 1.02
CA GLY A 93 -2.14 -6.24 -0.43
C GLY A 93 -3.48 -5.91 -1.08
N ALA A 94 -3.51 -5.83 -2.39
CA ALA A 94 -4.73 -5.52 -3.14
C ALA A 94 -5.84 -6.56 -2.92
N GLU A 95 -5.49 -7.84 -2.85
CA GLU A 95 -6.45 -8.93 -2.62
C GLU A 95 -7.11 -8.81 -1.23
N GLN A 96 -6.30 -8.67 -0.18
CA GLN A 96 -6.81 -8.52 1.17
C GLN A 96 -7.68 -7.28 1.30
N TRP A 97 -7.25 -6.14 0.75
CA TRP A 97 -8.03 -4.90 0.79
C TRP A 97 -9.36 -5.04 0.05
N THR A 98 -9.36 -5.73 -1.11
CA THR A 98 -10.58 -6.03 -1.86
C THR A 98 -11.63 -6.75 -1.01
N HIS A 99 -11.18 -7.72 -0.20
CA HIS A 99 -12.08 -8.48 0.67
C HIS A 99 -12.48 -7.69 1.92
N GLU A 100 -11.54 -7.04 2.60
CA GLU A 100 -11.79 -6.34 3.88
C GLU A 100 -12.76 -5.17 3.75
N ILE A 101 -12.70 -4.41 2.66
CA ILE A 101 -13.61 -3.28 2.43
C ILE A 101 -14.73 -3.61 1.44
N HIS A 102 -14.89 -4.87 1.08
CA HIS A 102 -15.94 -5.33 0.18
C HIS A 102 -16.03 -4.49 -1.11
N VAL A 103 -14.90 -4.34 -1.81
CA VAL A 103 -14.77 -3.45 -2.98
C VAL A 103 -15.86 -3.68 -4.03
N PRO A 104 -16.18 -4.92 -4.45
CA PRO A 104 -17.26 -5.16 -5.41
C PRO A 104 -18.59 -4.57 -4.95
N GLN A 105 -19.04 -4.90 -3.73
CA GLN A 105 -20.32 -4.46 -3.18
C GLN A 105 -20.36 -2.93 -3.00
N THR A 106 -19.24 -2.34 -2.61
CA THR A 106 -19.11 -0.89 -2.46
C THR A 106 -19.27 -0.17 -3.80
N ILE A 107 -18.64 -0.67 -4.87
CA ILE A 107 -18.73 -0.12 -6.22
C ILE A 107 -20.16 -0.30 -6.78
N GLU A 108 -20.72 -1.50 -6.62
CA GLU A 108 -22.08 -1.83 -7.05
C GLU A 108 -23.11 -0.92 -6.40
N GLY A 109 -22.98 -0.71 -5.08
CA GLY A 109 -23.83 0.19 -4.32
C GLY A 109 -23.69 1.65 -4.79
N ALA A 110 -22.47 2.12 -5.06
CA ALA A 110 -22.23 3.46 -5.56
C ALA A 110 -22.88 3.69 -6.93
N PHE A 111 -22.77 2.73 -7.85
CA PHE A 111 -23.42 2.81 -9.15
C PHE A 111 -24.95 2.81 -9.05
N ALA A 112 -25.50 1.97 -8.15
CA ALA A 112 -26.95 1.94 -7.91
C ALA A 112 -27.48 3.24 -7.31
N GLN A 113 -26.65 4.00 -6.60
CA GLN A 113 -26.97 5.30 -6.01
C GLN A 113 -26.70 6.48 -6.97
N GLY A 114 -26.37 6.21 -8.22
CA GLY A 114 -26.22 7.23 -9.25
C GLY A 114 -24.79 7.69 -9.55
N ALA A 115 -23.77 7.05 -8.98
CA ALA A 115 -22.42 7.27 -9.44
C ALA A 115 -22.25 6.82 -10.89
N HIS A 116 -21.51 7.59 -11.69
CA HIS A 116 -21.22 7.21 -13.07
C HIS A 116 -20.38 5.93 -13.11
N GLU A 117 -20.77 5.00 -13.98
CA GLU A 117 -20.00 3.78 -14.18
C GLU A 117 -18.59 4.10 -14.66
N MET A 118 -17.61 3.48 -14.02
CA MET A 118 -16.18 3.59 -14.31
C MET A 118 -15.50 2.24 -14.13
N ILE A 119 -14.33 2.08 -14.69
CA ILE A 119 -13.42 0.98 -14.39
C ILE A 119 -12.67 1.35 -13.11
N VAL A 120 -12.61 0.45 -12.13
CA VAL A 120 -11.78 0.63 -10.93
C VAL A 120 -10.61 -0.34 -11.00
N VAL A 121 -9.40 0.15 -10.79
CA VAL A 121 -8.16 -0.59 -10.88
C VAL A 121 -7.44 -0.54 -9.55
N LEU A 122 -7.15 -1.70 -8.97
CA LEU A 122 -6.55 -1.86 -7.66
C LEU A 122 -5.22 -2.63 -7.81
N PRO A 123 -4.08 -1.95 -7.97
CA PRO A 123 -2.77 -2.61 -8.07
C PRO A 123 -2.28 -3.07 -6.71
N ASP A 124 -1.61 -4.22 -6.67
CA ASP A 124 -0.84 -4.65 -5.51
C ASP A 124 0.51 -3.94 -5.47
N SER A 125 0.75 -3.22 -4.39
CA SER A 125 1.99 -2.50 -4.11
C SER A 125 2.61 -2.92 -2.77
N LYS A 126 2.22 -4.11 -2.26
CA LYS A 126 2.86 -4.71 -1.10
C LYS A 126 4.24 -5.23 -1.47
N THR A 127 5.20 -4.98 -0.60
CA THR A 127 6.60 -5.43 -0.72
C THR A 127 6.95 -6.32 0.45
N VAL A 128 8.16 -6.87 0.48
CA VAL A 128 8.70 -7.60 1.65
C VAL A 128 8.65 -6.75 2.93
N TYR A 129 8.62 -5.43 2.81
CA TYR A 129 8.44 -4.48 3.93
C TYR A 129 6.98 -4.10 4.17
N ASN A 130 6.02 -4.84 3.64
CA ASN A 130 4.59 -4.62 3.79
C ASN A 130 4.03 -3.39 3.05
N GLY A 131 4.82 -2.69 2.25
CA GLY A 131 4.36 -1.56 1.46
C GLY A 131 5.49 -0.83 0.75
N SER A 132 5.20 -0.27 -0.41
CA SER A 132 6.14 0.45 -1.26
C SER A 132 6.20 1.95 -0.98
N MET A 133 5.31 2.48 -0.15
CA MET A 133 5.03 3.91 -0.02
C MET A 133 4.74 4.61 -1.38
N TYR A 134 4.45 3.84 -2.42
CA TYR A 134 4.23 4.35 -3.78
C TYR A 134 5.32 5.34 -4.22
N SER A 135 6.55 5.08 -3.82
CA SER A 135 7.70 5.95 -4.09
C SER A 135 8.65 5.33 -5.10
N SER A 136 9.49 6.17 -5.68
CA SER A 136 10.61 5.73 -6.50
C SER A 136 11.74 5.25 -5.60
N SER A 137 12.18 4.02 -5.76
CA SER A 137 13.18 3.38 -4.92
C SER A 137 14.04 2.41 -5.73
N GLN A 138 15.35 2.48 -5.58
CA GLN A 138 16.24 1.47 -6.15
C GLN A 138 16.14 0.13 -5.39
N THR A 139 15.72 0.17 -4.14
CA THR A 139 15.64 -1.01 -3.30
C THR A 139 14.41 -1.85 -3.64
N THR A 140 13.22 -1.26 -3.62
CA THR A 140 11.94 -1.98 -3.85
C THR A 140 11.39 -1.81 -5.26
N GLY A 141 11.96 -0.93 -6.08
CA GLY A 141 11.48 -0.56 -7.41
C GLY A 141 10.78 0.80 -7.44
N ASP A 142 10.59 1.34 -8.61
CA ASP A 142 9.92 2.63 -8.82
C ASP A 142 8.40 2.44 -8.92
N PHE A 143 7.74 2.28 -7.77
CA PHE A 143 6.28 2.15 -7.69
C PHE A 143 5.55 3.44 -8.09
N GLU A 144 6.18 4.60 -7.97
CA GLU A 144 5.62 5.86 -8.47
C GLU A 144 5.44 5.80 -9.98
N ARG A 145 6.48 5.39 -10.71
CA ARG A 145 6.43 5.24 -12.17
C ARG A 145 5.57 4.04 -12.59
N PHE A 146 5.61 2.94 -11.85
CA PHE A 146 4.72 1.81 -12.12
C PHE A 146 3.26 2.24 -12.15
N ILE A 147 2.79 2.98 -11.14
CA ILE A 147 1.40 3.44 -11.06
C ILE A 147 1.10 4.50 -12.13
N SER A 148 2.00 5.48 -12.29
CA SER A 148 1.73 6.65 -13.15
C SER A 148 1.95 6.40 -14.64
N HIS A 149 2.70 5.37 -14.99
CA HIS A 149 3.08 5.10 -16.38
C HIS A 149 2.77 3.67 -16.82
N ASP A 150 3.42 2.65 -16.24
CA ASP A 150 3.34 1.28 -16.73
C ASP A 150 1.91 0.72 -16.62
N LEU A 151 1.30 0.88 -15.44
CA LEU A 151 -0.07 0.45 -15.18
C LEU A 151 -1.09 1.22 -16.03
N VAL A 152 -0.94 2.55 -16.13
CA VAL A 152 -1.84 3.38 -16.94
C VAL A 152 -1.77 2.97 -18.40
N ALA A 153 -0.57 2.79 -18.95
CA ALA A 153 -0.38 2.35 -20.33
C ALA A 153 -1.00 0.96 -20.58
N TYR A 154 -0.80 0.03 -19.66
CA TYR A 154 -1.38 -1.30 -19.76
C TYR A 154 -2.91 -1.25 -19.77
N ILE A 155 -3.52 -0.54 -18.83
CA ILE A 155 -4.98 -0.44 -18.70
C ILE A 155 -5.60 0.22 -19.93
N ASP A 156 -4.99 1.29 -20.43
CA ASP A 156 -5.49 1.96 -21.63
C ASP A 156 -5.37 1.13 -22.90
N ALA A 157 -4.37 0.24 -22.96
CA ALA A 157 -4.17 -0.67 -24.11
C ALA A 157 -5.14 -1.87 -24.10
N HIS A 158 -5.55 -2.36 -22.92
CA HIS A 158 -6.30 -3.61 -22.79
C HIS A 158 -7.79 -3.42 -22.46
N TYR A 159 -8.17 -2.23 -21.99
CA TYR A 159 -9.54 -1.92 -21.59
C TYR A 159 -10.10 -0.73 -22.35
N ARG A 160 -11.42 -0.65 -22.43
CA ARG A 160 -12.12 0.46 -23.10
C ARG A 160 -12.17 1.69 -22.21
N THR A 161 -11.06 2.38 -22.10
CA THR A 161 -10.88 3.59 -21.31
C THR A 161 -11.02 4.84 -22.16
N PHE A 162 -11.25 6.00 -21.51
CA PHE A 162 -10.92 7.30 -22.09
C PHE A 162 -9.46 7.62 -21.72
N PRO A 163 -8.49 7.48 -22.66
CA PRO A 163 -7.07 7.58 -22.35
C PRO A 163 -6.59 9.02 -22.21
N GLN A 164 -7.23 9.77 -21.33
CA GLN A 164 -6.94 11.18 -21.09
C GLN A 164 -6.98 11.53 -19.61
N ARG A 165 -6.20 12.50 -19.21
CA ARG A 165 -6.11 13.00 -17.84
C ARG A 165 -7.47 13.27 -17.19
N ALA A 166 -8.38 13.96 -17.91
CA ALA A 166 -9.70 14.33 -17.39
C ALA A 166 -10.58 13.13 -16.99
N SER A 167 -10.24 11.92 -17.48
CA SER A 167 -10.98 10.69 -17.21
C SER A 167 -10.22 9.71 -16.32
N ARG A 168 -9.11 10.14 -15.69
CA ARG A 168 -8.36 9.34 -14.73
C ARG A 168 -8.43 9.94 -13.35
N GLY A 169 -8.92 9.14 -12.39
CA GLY A 169 -8.89 9.46 -10.97
C GLY A 169 -7.85 8.60 -10.25
N LEU A 170 -7.28 9.13 -9.18
CA LEU A 170 -6.40 8.42 -8.27
C LEU A 170 -6.95 8.55 -6.85
N ALA A 171 -7.24 7.43 -6.23
CA ALA A 171 -7.72 7.36 -4.85
C ALA A 171 -6.77 6.55 -3.98
N GLY A 172 -6.77 6.76 -2.67
CA GLY A 172 -5.98 5.93 -1.79
C GLY A 172 -6.25 6.19 -0.32
N HIS A 173 -6.02 5.15 0.49
CA HIS A 173 -6.19 5.19 1.95
C HIS A 173 -4.85 4.97 2.66
N SER A 174 -4.60 5.71 3.74
CA SER A 174 -3.39 5.57 4.57
C SER A 174 -2.11 5.71 3.75
N MET A 175 -1.30 4.66 3.59
CA MET A 175 -0.16 4.63 2.67
C MET A 175 -0.58 4.94 1.23
N GLY A 176 -1.72 4.41 0.78
CA GLY A 176 -2.29 4.74 -0.54
C GLY A 176 -2.73 6.19 -0.64
N GLY A 177 -3.21 6.79 0.46
CA GLY A 177 -3.51 8.22 0.54
C GLY A 177 -2.25 9.08 0.38
N TYR A 178 -1.15 8.68 1.00
CA TYR A 178 0.16 9.29 0.77
C TYR A 178 0.58 9.14 -0.70
N GLY A 179 0.46 7.92 -1.26
CA GLY A 179 0.77 7.65 -2.66
C GLY A 179 -0.06 8.49 -3.62
N ALA A 180 -1.38 8.59 -3.39
CA ALA A 180 -2.29 9.40 -4.21
C ALA A 180 -1.92 10.89 -4.16
N THR A 181 -1.55 11.40 -2.97
CA THR A 181 -1.07 12.78 -2.83
C THR A 181 0.23 12.99 -3.61
N ARG A 182 1.23 12.15 -3.36
CA ARG A 182 2.56 12.24 -3.96
C ARG A 182 2.51 12.13 -5.49
N ILE A 183 1.88 11.07 -5.98
CA ILE A 183 1.76 10.81 -7.42
C ILE A 183 0.91 11.88 -8.09
N GLY A 184 -0.23 12.25 -7.50
CA GLY A 184 -1.11 13.26 -8.05
C GLY A 184 -0.47 14.63 -8.17
N MET A 185 0.42 15.00 -7.25
CA MET A 185 1.19 16.26 -7.33
C MET A 185 2.28 16.22 -8.38
N LYS A 186 2.99 15.09 -8.51
CA LYS A 186 4.13 14.95 -9.43
C LYS A 186 3.70 14.65 -10.88
N HIS A 187 2.62 13.91 -11.03
CA HIS A 187 2.07 13.47 -12.32
C HIS A 187 0.68 14.07 -12.55
N SER A 188 0.59 15.37 -12.35
CA SER A 188 -0.65 16.13 -12.55
C SER A 188 -1.11 16.17 -14.00
N ASP A 189 -0.27 15.80 -14.94
CA ASP A 189 -0.57 15.57 -16.35
C ASP A 189 -1.27 14.22 -16.61
N VAL A 190 -1.15 13.27 -15.71
CA VAL A 190 -1.72 11.91 -15.83
C VAL A 190 -3.10 11.81 -15.17
N PHE A 191 -3.24 12.33 -13.94
CA PHE A 191 -4.45 12.20 -13.14
C PHE A 191 -5.19 13.54 -13.02
N GLY A 192 -6.50 13.54 -13.32
CA GLY A 192 -7.35 14.71 -13.29
C GLY A 192 -8.11 14.93 -11.99
N ALA A 193 -8.29 13.87 -11.20
CA ALA A 193 -9.00 13.91 -9.93
C ALA A 193 -8.26 13.08 -8.88
N LEU A 194 -8.28 13.56 -7.63
CA LEU A 194 -7.68 12.89 -6.49
C LEU A 194 -8.72 12.70 -5.39
N TYR A 195 -8.77 11.50 -4.78
CA TYR A 195 -9.53 11.24 -3.59
C TYR A 195 -8.63 10.64 -2.50
N ILE A 196 -8.28 11.45 -1.53
CA ILE A 196 -7.25 11.16 -0.54
C ILE A 196 -7.93 10.87 0.80
N MET A 197 -7.80 9.62 1.28
CA MET A 197 -8.43 9.15 2.51
C MET A 197 -7.38 8.92 3.59
N SER A 198 -7.48 9.66 4.69
CA SER A 198 -6.63 9.50 5.88
C SER A 198 -5.15 9.24 5.54
N PRO A 199 -4.51 10.12 4.76
CA PRO A 199 -3.15 9.88 4.28
C PRO A 199 -2.18 9.81 5.46
N CYS A 200 -1.30 8.81 5.48
CA CYS A 200 -0.20 8.78 6.43
C CYS A 200 0.97 9.64 5.92
N CYS A 201 1.91 9.91 6.80
CA CYS A 201 3.29 10.27 6.43
C CYS A 201 3.45 11.58 5.63
N LEU A 202 2.45 12.45 5.59
CA LEU A 202 2.52 13.75 4.94
C LEU A 202 3.26 14.81 5.77
N SER A 203 3.41 14.55 7.06
CA SER A 203 4.21 15.40 7.95
C SER A 203 5.50 14.69 8.30
N PRO A 204 6.59 15.42 8.47
CA PRO A 204 7.84 14.88 9.00
C PRO A 204 7.67 14.51 10.48
N MET A 205 6.85 13.51 10.74
CA MET A 205 6.56 13.01 12.09
C MET A 205 7.67 12.08 12.55
N SER A 206 8.31 12.46 13.61
CA SER A 206 9.12 11.55 14.40
C SER A 206 8.42 11.33 15.73
N GLY A 207 7.86 10.13 15.90
CA GLY A 207 7.48 9.65 17.22
C GLY A 207 6.39 10.43 17.94
N GLY A 208 5.26 10.68 17.29
CA GLY A 208 4.02 10.95 18.01
C GLY A 208 3.56 12.39 18.13
N GLY A 209 4.03 13.32 17.31
CA GLY A 209 3.46 14.67 17.29
C GLY A 209 4.13 15.60 16.27
N PRO A 210 3.44 16.66 15.83
CA PRO A 210 4.06 17.68 15.02
C PRO A 210 5.11 18.41 15.88
N GLY A 211 6.39 18.20 15.55
CA GLY A 211 7.48 18.99 16.12
C GLY A 211 7.78 20.21 15.25
N PRO A 212 8.48 21.22 15.78
CA PRO A 212 8.99 22.33 14.98
C PRO A 212 9.81 21.82 13.80
N ALA A 213 9.72 22.50 12.65
CA ALA A 213 10.41 22.11 11.42
C ALA A 213 11.95 21.95 11.61
N ASP A 214 12.52 22.69 12.54
CA ASP A 214 13.94 22.63 12.88
C ASP A 214 14.32 21.30 13.54
N GLN A 215 13.50 20.80 14.46
CA GLN A 215 13.73 19.50 15.10
C GLN A 215 13.65 18.33 14.11
N PHE A 216 12.80 18.46 13.08
CA PHE A 216 12.74 17.46 12.02
C PHE A 216 14.03 17.42 11.21
N LYS A 217 14.52 18.58 10.80
CA LYS A 217 15.78 18.70 10.05
C LYS A 217 16.97 18.13 10.83
N GLU A 218 17.08 18.46 12.11
CA GLU A 218 18.13 17.92 12.98
C GLU A 218 18.03 16.41 13.16
N ARG A 219 16.82 15.85 13.32
CA ARG A 219 16.58 14.41 13.44
C ARG A 219 16.83 13.66 12.14
N ALA A 220 16.44 14.24 10.99
CA ALA A 220 16.73 13.67 9.68
C ALA A 220 18.25 13.58 9.49
N ILE A 221 18.98 14.67 9.72
CA ILE A 221 20.45 14.71 9.64
C ILE A 221 21.11 13.71 10.60
N ALA A 222 20.61 13.61 11.83
CA ALA A 222 21.12 12.64 12.81
C ALA A 222 20.85 11.19 12.38
N GLY A 223 19.67 10.93 11.80
CA GLY A 223 19.30 9.64 11.24
C GLY A 223 20.19 9.25 10.06
N GLU A 224 20.43 10.17 9.15
CA GLU A 224 21.32 9.98 8.00
C GLU A 224 22.77 9.69 8.43
N LYS A 225 23.30 10.46 9.37
CA LYS A 225 24.64 10.22 9.94
C LYS A 225 24.75 8.85 10.58
N LYS A 226 23.72 8.43 11.30
CA LYS A 226 23.66 7.11 11.94
C LYS A 226 23.59 6.00 10.90
N ALA A 227 22.76 6.15 9.87
CA ALA A 227 22.65 5.19 8.78
C ALA A 227 23.96 5.08 7.99
N SER A 228 24.62 6.21 7.71
CA SER A 228 25.91 6.26 7.00
C SER A 228 27.07 5.64 7.81
N ALA A 229 26.94 5.55 9.13
CA ALA A 229 27.94 4.92 10.00
C ALA A 229 27.77 3.39 10.10
N ALA A 230 26.69 2.83 9.58
CA ALA A 230 26.44 1.39 9.61
C ALA A 230 27.39 0.66 8.64
N LYS A 231 28.04 -0.39 9.13
CA LYS A 231 29.05 -1.16 8.38
C LYS A 231 28.48 -2.38 7.67
N SER A 232 27.24 -2.76 7.97
CA SER A 232 26.57 -3.91 7.38
C SER A 232 25.06 -3.70 7.27
N PRO A 233 24.36 -4.47 6.40
CA PRO A 233 22.89 -4.48 6.35
C PRO A 233 22.25 -4.85 7.70
N ALA A 234 22.90 -5.72 8.50
CA ALA A 234 22.43 -6.11 9.82
C ALA A 234 22.50 -4.94 10.82
N ASP A 235 23.57 -4.14 10.77
CA ASP A 235 23.72 -2.94 11.62
C ASP A 235 22.62 -1.91 11.30
N LEU A 236 22.26 -1.79 10.04
CA LEU A 236 21.17 -0.93 9.59
C LEU A 236 19.80 -1.42 10.06
N ALA A 237 19.56 -2.73 9.97
CA ALA A 237 18.34 -3.35 10.47
C ALA A 237 18.16 -3.14 11.98
N ALA A 238 19.25 -3.31 12.76
CA ALA A 238 19.25 -3.09 14.20
C ALA A 238 19.01 -1.64 14.61
N GLN A 239 19.36 -0.68 13.74
CA GLN A 239 19.21 0.76 14.01
C GLN A 239 17.86 1.34 13.60
N SER A 240 17.00 0.54 12.99
CA SER A 240 15.69 0.97 12.48
C SER A 240 14.53 0.19 13.13
N PRO A 241 14.34 0.27 14.44
CA PRO A 241 13.16 -0.30 15.07
C PRO A 241 11.95 0.59 14.76
N GLY A 242 11.06 0.15 13.88
CA GLY A 242 9.77 0.79 13.65
C GLY A 242 9.57 1.39 12.26
N PHE A 243 8.36 1.85 12.04
CA PHE A 243 7.72 2.22 10.78
C PHE A 243 8.46 3.27 9.92
N GLY A 244 9.23 4.17 10.53
CA GLY A 244 9.88 5.28 9.82
C GLY A 244 11.35 5.04 9.45
N GLY A 245 12.01 4.10 10.11
CA GLY A 245 13.45 3.87 9.91
C GLY A 245 13.80 2.86 8.82
N ALA A 246 12.80 2.13 8.33
CA ALA A 246 13.00 1.02 7.38
C ALA A 246 13.05 1.45 5.91
N LEU A 247 12.63 2.67 5.58
CA LEU A 247 12.32 3.05 4.20
C LEU A 247 13.45 3.79 3.46
N TRP A 248 14.44 4.35 4.16
CA TRP A 248 15.46 5.18 3.51
C TRP A 248 16.87 4.84 4.00
N ARG A 249 17.76 4.66 3.09
CA ARG A 249 19.19 4.49 3.31
C ARG A 249 19.94 5.37 2.32
N LEU A 250 21.08 5.93 2.74
CA LEU A 250 22.01 6.56 1.81
C LEU A 250 22.99 5.50 1.28
N ASP A 251 23.27 5.53 0.00
CA ASP A 251 24.36 4.77 -0.59
C ASP A 251 25.73 5.38 -0.22
N ALA A 252 26.80 4.77 -0.71
CA ALA A 252 28.17 5.24 -0.48
C ALA A 252 28.43 6.64 -1.07
N THR A 253 27.55 7.16 -1.92
CA THR A 253 27.64 8.49 -2.54
C THR A 253 26.78 9.53 -1.83
N GLY A 254 26.00 9.12 -0.80
CA GLY A 254 25.09 9.99 -0.06
C GLY A 254 23.72 10.17 -0.72
N GLN A 255 23.38 9.36 -1.72
CA GLN A 255 22.05 9.35 -2.29
C GLN A 255 21.11 8.46 -1.47
N ALA A 256 19.88 8.91 -1.28
CA ALA A 256 18.87 8.14 -0.57
C ALA A 256 18.52 6.88 -1.39
N VAL A 257 18.85 5.71 -0.83
CA VAL A 257 18.44 4.41 -1.34
C VAL A 257 17.35 3.90 -0.41
N ALA A 258 16.16 3.67 -0.90
CA ALA A 258 15.14 3.03 -0.10
C ALA A 258 15.53 1.56 0.14
N ARG A 259 15.15 1.04 1.28
CA ARG A 259 15.25 -0.39 1.60
C ARG A 259 14.11 -1.14 0.97
#